data_4364d946c41f1418ffbe14a6ad5e0415
#
_entry.id   4364d946c41f1418ffbe14a6ad5e0415
#
_cell.length_a   1.000
_cell.length_b   1.000
_cell.length_c   1.000
_cell.angle_alpha   90.00
_cell.angle_beta   90.00
_cell.angle_gamma   90.00
#
_symmetry.space_group_name_H-M   'P 1'
#
loop_
_entity.id
_entity.type
_entity.pdbx_description
1 polymer ?
#
loop_
_entity_poly.entity_id
_entity_poly.type
_entity_poly.pdbx_seq_one_letter_code
_entity_poly.pdbx_strand_id
1 'polypeptide(L)'
;KGNKERTIQLTDKATEHLKEYLRVYHKNQSPDNYLFSTTIKGHTDRMSVANVQRVIKKYSAIVRDSGIDLPKSVHCHMFRRTRATNLYQDGVAIELVSTVLGHARTDTTKSYYAKPSVEQLRAAMESVPTPVESESPLWVGNEDEMARMCGLR
;
A
#
# COMPACT_ATOMS: atom_id res chain seq x y z
N LYS A 1 19.74 -1.67 0.56
CA LYS A 1 20.69 -0.58 0.30
C LYS A 1 20.77 0.29 1.56
N GLY A 2 21.94 0.37 2.22
CA GLY A 2 22.19 1.34 3.29
C GLY A 2 21.97 0.87 4.73
N ASN A 3 21.84 -0.43 4.98
CA ASN A 3 21.76 -1.01 6.35
C ASN A 3 20.93 -0.18 7.35
N LYS A 4 19.75 0.29 6.92
CA LYS A 4 18.86 1.11 7.74
C LYS A 4 17.88 0.20 8.47
N GLU A 5 17.90 0.28 9.79
CA GLU A 5 16.90 -0.36 10.64
C GLU A 5 15.64 0.49 10.70
N ARG A 6 14.52 -0.18 10.84
CA ARG A 6 13.22 0.46 11.08
C ARG A 6 12.30 -0.47 11.85
N THR A 7 11.50 0.10 12.70
CA THR A 7 10.41 -0.59 13.40
C THR A 7 9.13 -0.39 12.64
N ILE A 8 8.39 -1.46 12.40
CA ILE A 8 7.09 -1.44 11.73
C ILE A 8 6.08 -2.15 12.63
N GLN A 9 4.95 -1.50 12.88
CA GLN A 9 3.83 -2.11 13.59
C GLN A 9 3.22 -3.21 12.72
N LEU A 10 3.05 -4.39 13.28
CA LEU A 10 2.33 -5.48 12.64
C LEU A 10 0.82 -5.31 12.84
N THR A 11 0.03 -5.73 11.86
CA THR A 11 -1.42 -5.87 12.03
C THR A 11 -1.72 -7.10 12.90
N ASP A 12 -2.88 -7.13 13.55
CA ASP A 12 -3.29 -8.26 14.41
C ASP A 12 -3.25 -9.58 13.65
N LYS A 13 -3.79 -9.59 12.43
CA LYS A 13 -3.79 -10.76 11.56
C LYS A 13 -2.37 -11.25 11.21
N ALA A 14 -1.44 -10.32 10.93
CA ALA A 14 -0.04 -10.69 10.66
C ALA A 14 0.63 -11.24 11.93
N THR A 15 0.29 -10.68 13.08
CA THR A 15 0.79 -11.14 14.38
C THR A 15 0.30 -12.55 14.71
N GLU A 16 -0.96 -12.86 14.46
CA GLU A 16 -1.53 -14.22 14.63
C GLU A 16 -0.82 -15.24 13.74
N HIS A 17 -0.68 -14.95 12.44
CA HIS A 17 0.03 -15.83 11.54
C HIS A 17 1.49 -16.05 11.93
N LEU A 18 2.15 -14.99 12.40
CA LEU A 18 3.54 -15.09 12.86
C LEU A 18 3.66 -15.92 14.13
N LYS A 19 2.76 -15.76 15.10
CA LYS A 19 2.70 -16.58 16.31
C LYS A 19 2.50 -18.06 15.96
N GLU A 20 1.59 -18.36 15.05
CA GLU A 20 1.35 -19.75 14.61
C GLU A 20 2.59 -20.31 13.89
N TYR A 21 3.24 -19.55 13.02
CA TYR A 21 4.49 -19.94 12.39
C TYR A 21 5.57 -20.26 13.43
N LEU A 22 5.77 -19.39 14.41
CA LEU A 22 6.73 -19.62 15.50
C LEU A 22 6.38 -20.87 16.30
N ARG A 23 5.10 -21.08 16.62
CA ARG A 23 4.63 -22.27 17.34
C ARG A 23 4.94 -23.58 16.61
N VAL A 24 4.82 -23.57 15.30
CA VAL A 24 5.04 -24.79 14.49
C VAL A 24 6.52 -25.03 14.21
N TYR A 25 7.24 -24.01 13.80
CA TYR A 25 8.59 -24.17 13.24
C TYR A 25 9.73 -23.78 14.17
N HIS A 26 9.44 -23.05 15.27
CA HIS A 26 10.46 -22.54 16.19
C HIS A 26 10.38 -23.12 17.61
N LYS A 27 9.66 -24.23 17.81
CA LYS A 27 9.41 -24.81 19.15
C LYS A 27 10.66 -25.01 20.03
N ASN A 28 11.80 -25.29 19.42
CA ASN A 28 13.06 -25.61 20.13
C ASN A 28 14.23 -24.76 19.59
N GLN A 29 13.98 -23.63 18.98
CA GLN A 29 15.02 -22.78 18.41
C GLN A 29 15.40 -21.65 19.37
N SER A 30 16.70 -21.27 19.37
CA SER A 30 17.15 -20.09 20.10
C SER A 30 16.51 -18.82 19.57
N PRO A 31 16.24 -17.81 20.43
CA PRO A 31 15.76 -16.50 20.00
C PRO A 31 16.66 -15.81 18.98
N ASP A 32 17.95 -16.17 18.96
CA ASP A 32 18.95 -15.60 18.05
C ASP A 32 18.91 -16.21 16.63
N ASN A 33 18.10 -17.24 16.44
CA ASN A 33 17.97 -17.87 15.12
C ASN A 33 17.19 -16.99 14.15
N TYR A 34 17.52 -17.14 12.86
CA TYR A 34 16.78 -16.46 11.81
C TYR A 34 15.31 -16.85 11.81
N LEU A 35 14.42 -15.86 11.81
CA LEU A 35 12.97 -16.06 11.76
C LEU A 35 12.57 -16.94 10.57
N PHE A 36 13.11 -16.65 9.39
CA PHE A 36 12.94 -17.47 8.19
C PHE A 36 14.27 -18.15 7.85
N SER A 37 14.33 -19.43 8.08
CA SER A 37 15.52 -20.25 7.89
C SER A 37 15.28 -21.35 6.86
N THR A 38 16.36 -21.88 6.34
CA THR A 38 16.39 -23.06 5.46
C THR A 38 17.42 -24.03 5.99
N THR A 39 17.04 -25.29 6.17
CA THR A 39 17.97 -26.34 6.57
C THR A 39 18.37 -27.15 5.33
N ILE A 40 19.66 -27.19 5.03
CA ILE A 40 20.25 -27.97 3.95
C ILE A 40 21.34 -28.84 4.53
N LYS A 41 21.23 -30.16 4.37
CA LYS A 41 22.23 -31.15 4.88
C LYS A 41 22.54 -30.95 6.36
N GLY A 42 21.54 -30.61 7.17
CA GLY A 42 21.72 -30.43 8.63
C GLY A 42 22.22 -29.02 9.04
N HIS A 43 22.61 -28.17 8.11
CA HIS A 43 22.97 -26.79 8.38
C HIS A 43 21.77 -25.88 8.19
N THR A 44 21.42 -25.12 9.24
CA THR A 44 20.35 -24.12 9.21
C THR A 44 20.94 -22.74 8.99
N ASP A 45 20.49 -22.06 7.95
CA ASP A 45 20.93 -20.71 7.60
C ASP A 45 19.74 -19.85 7.18
N ARG A 46 19.99 -18.56 7.03
CA ARG A 46 19.00 -17.58 6.60
C ARG A 46 18.39 -17.98 5.26
N MET A 47 17.07 -17.92 5.15
CA MET A 47 16.39 -18.15 3.88
C MET A 47 16.82 -17.10 2.84
N SER A 48 17.28 -17.57 1.68
CA SER A 48 17.71 -16.69 0.60
C SER A 48 16.51 -16.01 -0.09
N VAL A 49 16.73 -14.83 -0.65
CA VAL A 49 15.72 -14.11 -1.45
C VAL A 49 15.22 -14.96 -2.62
N ALA A 50 16.11 -15.71 -3.26
CA ALA A 50 15.75 -16.62 -4.35
C ALA A 50 14.78 -17.72 -3.88
N ASN A 51 14.98 -18.24 -2.67
CA ASN A 51 14.09 -19.24 -2.10
C ASN A 51 12.71 -18.67 -1.80
N VAL A 52 12.63 -17.46 -1.22
CA VAL A 52 11.36 -16.75 -1.02
C VAL A 52 10.62 -16.55 -2.35
N GLN A 53 11.32 -16.12 -3.39
CA GLN A 53 10.71 -15.95 -4.72
C GLN A 53 10.22 -17.27 -5.31
N ARG A 54 10.95 -18.37 -5.11
CA ARG A 54 10.53 -19.71 -5.55
C ARG A 54 9.25 -20.13 -4.86
N VAL A 55 9.13 -19.90 -3.54
CA VAL A 55 7.92 -20.18 -2.76
C VAL A 55 6.73 -19.38 -3.28
N ILE A 56 6.91 -18.07 -3.50
CA ILE A 56 5.86 -17.21 -4.05
C ILE A 56 5.41 -17.70 -5.43
N LYS A 57 6.34 -18.03 -6.32
CA LYS A 57 6.00 -18.57 -7.65
C LYS A 57 5.20 -19.87 -7.57
N LYS A 58 5.61 -20.79 -6.67
CA LYS A 58 4.89 -22.06 -6.45
C LYS A 58 3.45 -21.81 -6.04
N TYR A 59 3.22 -20.99 -5.01
CA TYR A 59 1.85 -20.72 -4.53
C TYR A 59 1.04 -19.89 -5.52
N SER A 60 1.65 -18.97 -6.25
CA SER A 60 0.97 -18.24 -7.32
C SER A 60 0.48 -19.15 -8.44
N ALA A 61 1.22 -20.19 -8.78
CA ALA A 61 0.78 -21.19 -9.75
C ALA A 61 -0.45 -21.94 -9.24
N ILE A 62 -0.40 -22.46 -8.01
CA ILE A 62 -1.53 -23.18 -7.39
C ILE A 62 -2.79 -22.32 -7.35
N VAL A 63 -2.67 -21.05 -6.95
CA VAL A 63 -3.81 -20.12 -6.89
C VAL A 63 -4.37 -19.83 -8.29
N ARG A 64 -3.51 -19.72 -9.29
CA ARG A 64 -3.94 -19.52 -10.68
C ARG A 64 -4.66 -20.75 -11.23
N ASP A 65 -4.16 -21.94 -10.91
CA ASP A 65 -4.77 -23.21 -11.30
C ASP A 65 -6.15 -23.41 -10.65
N SER A 66 -6.42 -22.76 -9.52
CA SER A 66 -7.76 -22.72 -8.90
C SER A 66 -8.72 -21.71 -9.54
N GLY A 67 -8.36 -21.10 -10.67
CA GLY A 67 -9.22 -20.19 -11.42
C GLY A 67 -9.18 -18.73 -10.98
N ILE A 68 -8.29 -18.36 -10.06
CA ILE A 68 -8.13 -16.97 -9.63
C ILE A 68 -7.20 -16.24 -10.62
N ASP A 69 -7.68 -15.10 -11.16
CA ASP A 69 -6.87 -14.29 -12.07
C ASP A 69 -5.73 -13.60 -11.31
N LEU A 70 -4.52 -14.04 -11.59
CA LEU A 70 -3.29 -13.47 -11.06
C LEU A 70 -2.33 -13.09 -12.20
N PRO A 71 -1.55 -12.01 -12.03
CA PRO A 71 -0.51 -11.65 -12.99
C PRO A 71 0.41 -12.83 -13.30
N LYS A 72 0.86 -12.93 -14.55
CA LYS A 72 1.76 -14.02 -14.99
C LYS A 72 3.04 -14.11 -14.14
N SER A 73 3.54 -12.98 -13.67
CA SER A 73 4.72 -12.93 -12.80
C SER A 73 4.37 -12.28 -11.47
N VAL A 74 4.36 -13.07 -10.40
CA VAL A 74 4.17 -12.60 -9.02
C VAL A 74 5.52 -12.60 -8.30
N HIS A 75 5.86 -11.48 -7.66
CA HIS A 75 7.12 -11.33 -6.93
C HIS A 75 6.93 -10.46 -5.67
N CYS A 76 7.86 -10.55 -4.72
CA CYS A 76 7.76 -9.88 -3.40
C CYS A 76 7.43 -8.39 -3.49
N HIS A 77 7.98 -7.69 -4.48
CA HIS A 77 7.77 -6.24 -4.61
C HIS A 77 6.31 -5.89 -4.96
N MET A 78 5.56 -6.80 -5.60
CA MET A 78 4.14 -6.57 -5.89
C MET A 78 3.31 -6.46 -4.62
N PHE A 79 3.53 -7.35 -3.64
CA PHE A 79 2.83 -7.28 -2.35
C PHE A 79 3.09 -5.94 -1.65
N ARG A 80 4.33 -5.48 -1.70
CA ARG A 80 4.70 -4.18 -1.14
C ARG A 80 3.98 -3.03 -1.86
N ARG A 81 3.90 -3.06 -3.20
CA ARG A 81 3.18 -2.06 -4.00
C ARG A 81 1.69 -2.09 -3.70
N THR A 82 1.07 -3.27 -3.71
CA THR A 82 -0.35 -3.43 -3.39
C THR A 82 -0.67 -2.86 -2.01
N ARG A 83 0.14 -3.20 -0.98
CA ARG A 83 -0.09 -2.64 0.36
C ARG A 83 0.03 -1.12 0.39
N ALA A 84 0.99 -0.55 -0.32
CA ALA A 84 1.15 0.89 -0.42
C ALA A 84 -0.04 1.57 -1.11
N THR A 85 -0.51 0.98 -2.22
CA THR A 85 -1.68 1.46 -2.95
C THR A 85 -2.93 1.43 -2.06
N ASN A 86 -3.17 0.30 -1.37
CA ASN A 86 -4.32 0.17 -0.47
C ASN A 86 -4.26 1.21 0.65
N LEU A 87 -3.12 1.36 1.33
CA LEU A 87 -2.97 2.38 2.38
C LEU A 87 -3.28 3.79 1.88
N TYR A 88 -2.80 4.13 0.68
CA TYR A 88 -3.08 5.42 0.09
C TYR A 88 -4.56 5.59 -0.30
N GLN A 89 -5.17 4.56 -0.85
CA GLN A 89 -6.62 4.55 -1.18
C GLN A 89 -7.51 4.61 0.08
N ASP A 90 -7.05 4.01 1.18
CA ASP A 90 -7.69 4.09 2.50
C ASP A 90 -7.51 5.48 3.17
N GLY A 91 -6.93 6.46 2.45
CA GLY A 91 -6.77 7.84 2.92
C GLY A 91 -5.54 8.08 3.79
N VAL A 92 -4.62 7.12 3.91
CA VAL A 92 -3.36 7.33 4.66
C VAL A 92 -2.46 8.31 3.90
N ALA A 93 -1.99 9.34 4.61
CA ALA A 93 -1.09 10.34 4.04
C ALA A 93 0.13 9.71 3.37
N ILE A 94 0.49 10.20 2.19
CA ILE A 94 1.56 9.61 1.36
C ILE A 94 2.93 9.60 2.06
N GLU A 95 3.16 10.54 2.96
CA GLU A 95 4.34 10.64 3.81
C GLU A 95 4.43 9.45 4.79
N LEU A 96 3.29 9.07 5.38
CA LEU A 96 3.21 7.90 6.27
C LEU A 96 3.39 6.61 5.47
N VAL A 97 2.77 6.50 4.29
CA VAL A 97 3.00 5.36 3.38
C VAL A 97 4.48 5.25 3.03
N SER A 98 5.14 6.36 2.71
CA SER A 98 6.58 6.40 2.42
C SER A 98 7.43 5.91 3.59
N THR A 99 7.07 6.34 4.81
CA THR A 99 7.72 5.91 6.05
C THR A 99 7.57 4.40 6.29
N VAL A 100 6.36 3.87 6.17
CA VAL A 100 6.08 2.42 6.28
C VAL A 100 6.88 1.64 5.23
N LEU A 101 6.99 2.14 4.02
CA LEU A 101 7.81 1.53 2.98
C LEU A 101 9.32 1.69 3.23
N GLY A 102 9.74 2.66 4.03
CA GLY A 102 11.14 2.99 4.27
C GLY A 102 11.84 3.52 3.02
N HIS A 103 11.15 4.32 2.24
CA HIS A 103 11.77 5.03 1.14
C HIS A 103 12.56 6.22 1.69
N ALA A 104 13.80 6.37 1.23
CA ALA A 104 14.66 7.48 1.65
C ALA A 104 14.16 8.84 1.13
N ARG A 105 13.33 8.83 0.07
CA ARG A 105 12.73 10.01 -0.56
C ARG A 105 11.26 9.73 -0.85
N THR A 106 10.41 10.66 -0.45
CA THR A 106 8.94 10.59 -0.70
C THR A 106 8.59 10.70 -2.18
N ASP A 107 9.46 11.32 -3.00
CA ASP A 107 9.26 11.45 -4.43
C ASP A 107 9.05 10.10 -5.12
N THR A 108 9.78 9.07 -4.68
CA THR A 108 9.61 7.70 -5.18
C THR A 108 8.21 7.15 -4.89
N THR A 109 7.64 7.52 -3.74
CA THR A 109 6.28 7.10 -3.36
C THR A 109 5.25 7.91 -4.13
N LYS A 110 5.43 9.23 -4.23
CA LYS A 110 4.53 10.13 -4.95
C LYS A 110 4.40 9.75 -6.44
N SER A 111 5.50 9.49 -7.12
CA SER A 111 5.48 9.16 -8.56
C SER A 111 4.72 7.86 -8.88
N TYR A 112 4.71 6.90 -7.95
CA TYR A 112 4.06 5.61 -8.18
C TYR A 112 2.63 5.51 -7.63
N TYR A 113 2.32 6.21 -6.54
CA TYR A 113 1.07 6.00 -5.79
C TYR A 113 0.18 7.25 -5.73
N ALA A 114 0.70 8.44 -6.01
CA ALA A 114 -0.03 9.70 -5.86
C ALA A 114 -0.94 10.05 -7.06
N LYS A 115 -1.55 9.05 -7.69
CA LYS A 115 -2.68 9.29 -8.59
C LYS A 115 -3.96 9.12 -7.77
N PRO A 116 -4.59 10.22 -7.34
CA PRO A 116 -5.83 10.13 -6.58
C PRO A 116 -6.91 9.47 -7.45
N SER A 117 -7.74 8.65 -6.83
CA SER A 117 -8.93 8.14 -7.51
C SER A 117 -9.94 9.27 -7.74
N VAL A 118 -10.86 9.05 -8.68
CA VAL A 118 -11.95 10.02 -8.93
C VAL A 118 -12.78 10.24 -7.67
N GLU A 119 -12.99 9.19 -6.88
CA GLU A 119 -13.70 9.21 -5.61
C GLU A 119 -12.97 10.07 -4.56
N GLN A 120 -11.65 9.95 -4.46
CA GLN A 120 -10.83 10.77 -3.56
C GLN A 120 -10.85 12.25 -3.97
N LEU A 121 -10.80 12.54 -5.28
CA LEU A 121 -10.93 13.91 -5.78
C LEU A 121 -12.30 14.49 -5.46
N ARG A 122 -13.38 13.71 -5.67
CA ARG A 122 -14.75 14.13 -5.34
C ARG A 122 -14.88 14.41 -3.85
N ALA A 123 -14.46 13.48 -2.99
CA ALA A 123 -14.51 13.64 -1.54
C ALA A 123 -13.71 14.85 -1.06
N ALA A 124 -12.55 15.12 -1.66
CA ALA A 124 -11.77 16.29 -1.35
C ALA A 124 -12.48 17.60 -1.77
N MET A 125 -13.15 17.62 -2.91
CA MET A 125 -13.95 18.78 -3.36
C MET A 125 -15.18 19.01 -2.48
N GLU A 126 -15.85 17.93 -2.05
CA GLU A 126 -17.02 18.00 -1.17
C GLU A 126 -16.65 18.38 0.27
N SER A 127 -15.42 18.10 0.71
CA SER A 127 -14.95 18.45 2.07
C SER A 127 -14.56 19.91 2.24
N VAL A 128 -14.39 20.66 1.15
CA VAL A 128 -14.11 22.09 1.19
C VAL A 128 -15.45 22.82 1.41
N PRO A 129 -15.65 23.49 2.57
CA PRO A 129 -16.84 24.31 2.76
C PRO A 129 -16.91 25.34 1.64
N THR A 130 -17.96 25.31 0.85
CA THR A 130 -18.25 26.38 -0.10
C THR A 130 -18.57 27.63 0.73
N PRO A 131 -17.81 28.72 0.59
CA PRO A 131 -18.01 29.93 1.43
C PRO A 131 -19.33 30.68 1.15
N VAL A 132 -20.21 30.12 0.35
CA VAL A 132 -21.43 30.79 -0.09
C VAL A 132 -22.64 29.92 0.25
N GLU A 133 -23.06 30.00 1.51
CA GLU A 133 -24.47 29.81 1.86
C GLU A 133 -25.24 31.11 1.55
N SER A 134 -25.32 31.49 0.28
CA SER A 134 -26.37 32.39 -0.14
C SER A 134 -27.59 31.54 -0.52
N GLU A 135 -28.74 31.79 0.09
CA GLU A 135 -29.99 31.10 -0.18
C GLU A 135 -30.41 31.16 -1.66
N SER A 136 -29.75 32.00 -2.47
CA SER A 136 -29.92 32.06 -3.91
C SER A 136 -28.56 32.24 -4.62
N PRO A 137 -28.32 31.60 -5.76
CA PRO A 137 -27.14 31.80 -6.55
C PRO A 137 -26.95 33.28 -6.94
N LEU A 138 -25.70 33.78 -6.91
CA LEU A 138 -25.38 35.17 -7.19
C LEU A 138 -25.83 35.67 -8.56
N TRP A 139 -26.10 34.76 -9.51
CA TRP A 139 -26.58 35.11 -10.86
C TRP A 139 -28.10 35.24 -10.97
N VAL A 140 -28.85 34.77 -9.97
CA VAL A 140 -30.33 34.90 -9.99
C VAL A 140 -30.73 36.37 -9.84
N GLY A 141 -31.29 36.94 -10.87
CA GLY A 141 -31.66 38.38 -10.97
C GLY A 141 -30.57 39.29 -11.54
N ASN A 142 -29.36 38.76 -11.83
CA ASN A 142 -28.23 39.51 -12.40
C ASN A 142 -27.64 38.82 -13.64
N GLU A 143 -28.44 38.05 -14.37
CA GLU A 143 -27.98 37.15 -15.44
C GLU A 143 -27.28 37.93 -16.57
N ASP A 144 -27.81 39.11 -16.95
CA ASP A 144 -27.26 39.94 -18.02
C ASP A 144 -25.92 40.59 -17.62
N GLU A 145 -25.77 41.00 -16.36
CA GLU A 145 -24.53 41.59 -15.85
C GLU A 145 -23.43 40.54 -15.73
N MET A 146 -23.77 39.36 -15.22
CA MET A 146 -22.85 38.27 -15.12
C MET A 146 -22.41 37.74 -16.49
N ALA A 147 -23.33 37.67 -17.47
CA ALA A 147 -23.00 37.30 -18.84
C ALA A 147 -22.00 38.28 -19.48
N ARG A 148 -22.17 39.58 -19.24
CA ARG A 148 -21.20 40.61 -19.69
C ARG A 148 -19.84 40.46 -19.04
N MET A 149 -19.77 40.23 -17.72
CA MET A 149 -18.52 40.03 -17.00
C MET A 149 -17.77 38.78 -17.48
N CYS A 150 -18.50 37.72 -17.86
CA CYS A 150 -17.94 36.51 -18.41
C CYS A 150 -17.64 36.59 -19.92
N GLY A 151 -17.90 37.71 -20.59
CA GLY A 151 -17.65 37.87 -22.01
C GLY A 151 -18.58 37.04 -22.92
N LEU A 152 -19.74 36.65 -22.41
CA LEU A 152 -20.71 35.81 -23.13
C LEU A 152 -21.72 36.61 -23.99
N ARG A 153 -21.69 37.95 -23.90
CA ARG A 153 -22.50 38.90 -24.72
C ARG A 153 -21.74 40.17 -24.97
#